data_d4f7ca0490dc49b17ee05ea0d63fcc2a
#
_entry.id   d4f7ca0490dc49b17ee05ea0d63fcc2a
#
_cell.length_a   1.000
_cell.length_b   1.000
_cell.length_c   1.000
_cell.angle_alpha   90.00
_cell.angle_beta   90.00
_cell.angle_gamma   90.00
#
_symmetry.space_group_name_H-M   'P 1'
#
loop_
_entity.id
_entity.type
_entity.pdbx_description
1 polymer ?
#
loop_
_entity_poly.entity_id
_entity_poly.type
_entity_poly.pdbx_seq_one_letter_code
_entity_poly.pdbx_strand_id
1 'polypeptide(L)'
;MKELRVLKPFDPWKSELCTCGDKLSFNPYTGCSHRCDYCYATYIPRFWEVREKKDLLKKLERDLSEMDERLPISMSNSSDPYPGIEKEKGITRKCLELFREYDVTLLVVTKSDIILRDIDILSEIDCVVSITITGCDELEKFAPSTERRIEVFRKLSEAVPTVLRFDPVIPFVNDSRLEIIEACDPEHVVTSTLKLRFDSYRRIGETLPRLKPVLRKLYFEEGEKIGSYYYLNRNMRISLLRKVEEFCSSMGISCGFCREGLEYNARSCDGRHLSSRFKSLSSCKSGGCDAV
;
A
#
# COMPACT_ATOMS: atom_id res chain seq x y z
N MET A 1 0.36 -23.93 -13.55
CA MET A 1 -0.51 -22.73 -13.65
C MET A 1 -0.39 -22.15 -15.06
N LYS A 2 -1.51 -21.82 -15.70
CA LYS A 2 -1.49 -21.06 -16.95
C LYS A 2 -0.86 -19.70 -16.69
N GLU A 3 -0.15 -19.15 -17.68
CA GLU A 3 0.46 -17.83 -17.56
C GLU A 3 -0.62 -16.73 -17.56
N LEU A 4 -0.85 -16.10 -16.40
CA LEU A 4 -1.78 -14.98 -16.27
C LEU A 4 -1.22 -13.73 -16.96
N ARG A 5 -2.10 -12.95 -17.60
CA ARG A 5 -1.73 -11.82 -18.47
C ARG A 5 -1.50 -10.53 -17.71
N VAL A 6 -2.43 -10.20 -16.82
CA VAL A 6 -2.44 -8.93 -16.07
C VAL A 6 -2.38 -9.12 -14.56
N LEU A 7 -2.80 -10.27 -14.05
CA LEU A 7 -2.54 -10.72 -12.70
C LEU A 7 -1.15 -11.35 -12.64
N LYS A 8 -0.29 -10.88 -11.74
CA LYS A 8 1.09 -11.39 -11.63
C LYS A 8 1.35 -11.76 -10.17
N PRO A 9 2.23 -12.75 -9.90
CA PRO A 9 2.66 -13.02 -8.52
C PRO A 9 3.12 -11.73 -7.84
N PHE A 10 2.69 -11.53 -6.60
CA PHE A 10 3.11 -10.39 -5.81
C PHE A 10 4.59 -10.50 -5.41
N ASP A 11 5.20 -9.36 -5.23
CA ASP A 11 6.63 -9.19 -4.99
C ASP A 11 7.52 -9.76 -6.11
N PRO A 12 7.37 -9.23 -7.34
CA PRO A 12 8.26 -9.60 -8.44
C PRO A 12 9.74 -9.29 -8.16
N TRP A 13 10.01 -8.53 -7.11
CA TRP A 13 11.36 -8.16 -6.66
C TRP A 13 12.00 -9.20 -5.75
N LYS A 14 11.26 -10.23 -5.31
CA LYS A 14 11.73 -11.25 -4.36
C LYS A 14 12.48 -10.64 -3.17
N SER A 15 11.88 -9.61 -2.56
CA SER A 15 12.49 -8.91 -1.46
C SER A 15 12.62 -9.81 -0.24
N GLU A 16 13.85 -10.05 0.20
CA GLU A 16 14.17 -10.82 1.41
C GLU A 16 13.52 -10.24 2.68
N LEU A 17 13.17 -8.94 2.63
CA LEU A 17 12.54 -8.23 3.74
C LEU A 17 11.00 -8.29 3.69
N CYS A 18 10.40 -8.94 2.68
CA CYS A 18 8.96 -9.06 2.55
C CYS A 18 8.44 -10.23 3.39
N THR A 19 7.50 -9.93 4.28
CA THR A 19 6.82 -10.91 5.16
C THR A 19 5.38 -11.18 4.73
N CYS A 20 4.95 -10.66 3.58
CA CYS A 20 3.60 -10.90 3.06
C CYS A 20 3.40 -12.37 2.70
N GLY A 21 2.22 -12.91 3.00
CA GLY A 21 1.79 -14.18 2.41
C GLY A 21 1.51 -14.03 0.90
N ASP A 22 1.33 -15.18 0.24
CA ASP A 22 1.08 -15.25 -1.19
C ASP A 22 -0.13 -14.43 -1.61
N LYS A 23 -0.01 -13.72 -2.72
CA LYS A 23 -1.05 -12.91 -3.35
C LYS A 23 -0.69 -12.58 -4.78
N LEU A 24 -1.66 -12.10 -5.53
CA LEU A 24 -1.45 -11.58 -6.88
C LEU A 24 -1.35 -10.06 -6.87
N SER A 25 -0.62 -9.51 -7.82
CA SER A 25 -0.47 -8.07 -8.05
C SER A 25 -1.25 -7.66 -9.30
N PHE A 26 -1.99 -6.58 -9.18
CA PHE A 26 -2.75 -5.97 -10.26
C PHE A 26 -2.59 -4.45 -10.26
N ASN A 27 -2.50 -3.83 -11.43
CA ASN A 27 -2.49 -2.37 -11.58
C ASN A 27 -3.38 -1.99 -12.76
N PRO A 28 -4.46 -1.21 -12.56
CA PRO A 28 -5.35 -0.78 -13.66
C PRO A 28 -4.63 0.09 -14.68
N TYR A 29 -3.72 0.93 -14.21
CA TYR A 29 -2.95 1.86 -15.02
C TYR A 29 -1.45 1.57 -14.96
N THR A 30 -0.70 2.12 -15.90
CA THR A 30 0.76 2.24 -15.84
C THR A 30 1.11 3.70 -15.66
N GLY A 31 1.99 4.00 -14.69
CA GLY A 31 2.34 5.38 -14.31
C GLY A 31 1.43 5.93 -13.22
N CYS A 32 1.80 7.09 -12.66
CA CYS A 32 1.09 7.70 -11.53
C CYS A 32 1.12 9.22 -11.63
N SER A 33 -0.05 9.85 -11.43
CA SER A 33 -0.19 11.31 -11.46
C SER A 33 0.18 12.01 -10.16
N HIS A 34 0.29 11.30 -9.03
CA HIS A 34 0.60 11.91 -7.73
C HIS A 34 2.04 12.43 -7.62
N ARG A 35 2.98 11.88 -8.41
CA ARG A 35 4.37 12.36 -8.54
C ARG A 35 5.08 12.59 -7.21
N CYS A 36 4.88 11.71 -6.24
CA CYS A 36 5.55 11.83 -4.95
C CYS A 36 7.07 11.82 -5.11
N ASP A 37 7.79 12.75 -4.48
CA ASP A 37 9.23 12.91 -4.65
C ASP A 37 10.02 11.69 -4.15
N TYR A 38 9.51 10.99 -3.15
CA TYR A 38 10.10 9.76 -2.62
C TYR A 38 9.74 8.50 -3.42
N CYS A 39 8.90 8.59 -4.47
CA CYS A 39 8.42 7.42 -5.18
C CYS A 39 9.55 6.58 -5.77
N TYR A 40 9.54 5.29 -5.46
CA TYR A 40 10.53 4.34 -5.94
C TYR A 40 10.20 3.75 -7.32
N ALA A 41 8.95 3.86 -7.77
CA ALA A 41 8.48 3.22 -9.01
C ALA A 41 8.92 3.94 -10.30
N THR A 42 9.69 5.00 -10.18
CA THR A 42 10.23 5.80 -11.29
C THR A 42 11.24 5.07 -12.19
N TYR A 43 11.64 3.84 -11.83
CA TYR A 43 12.35 2.95 -12.75
C TYR A 43 11.49 2.47 -13.93
N ILE A 44 10.15 2.58 -13.82
CA ILE A 44 9.23 2.27 -14.91
C ILE A 44 9.32 3.40 -15.94
N PRO A 45 9.59 3.10 -17.23
CA PRO A 45 9.72 4.13 -18.25
C PRO A 45 8.49 5.03 -18.36
N ARG A 46 8.72 6.35 -18.43
CA ARG A 46 7.67 7.38 -18.49
C ARG A 46 6.65 7.28 -17.37
N PHE A 47 7.11 7.02 -16.14
CA PHE A 47 6.24 6.72 -14.98
C PHE A 47 5.28 7.88 -14.64
N TRP A 48 5.65 9.11 -14.94
CA TRP A 48 4.79 10.28 -14.70
C TRP A 48 3.68 10.47 -15.74
N GLU A 49 3.69 9.68 -16.83
CA GLU A 49 2.64 9.63 -17.82
C GLU A 49 1.70 8.48 -17.52
N VAL A 50 0.48 8.80 -17.07
CA VAL A 50 -0.53 7.78 -16.82
C VAL A 50 -1.01 7.21 -18.14
N ARG A 51 -0.99 5.89 -18.27
CA ARG A 51 -1.38 5.17 -19.49
C ARG A 51 -2.34 4.06 -19.19
N GLU A 52 -3.35 3.95 -20.04
CA GLU A 52 -4.26 2.80 -20.08
C GLU A 52 -3.53 1.55 -20.59
N LYS A 53 -3.95 0.38 -20.14
CA LYS A 53 -3.43 -0.90 -20.65
C LYS A 53 -4.36 -1.43 -21.73
N LYS A 54 -3.79 -1.77 -22.87
CA LYS A 54 -4.56 -2.32 -23.99
C LYS A 54 -5.30 -3.60 -23.59
N ASP A 55 -6.59 -3.66 -23.89
CA ASP A 55 -7.47 -4.81 -23.66
C ASP A 55 -7.49 -5.27 -22.18
N LEU A 56 -7.34 -4.33 -21.23
CA LEU A 56 -7.20 -4.64 -19.81
C LEU A 56 -8.35 -5.50 -19.29
N LEU A 57 -9.60 -5.07 -19.50
CA LEU A 57 -10.78 -5.74 -18.94
C LEU A 57 -10.91 -7.17 -19.48
N LYS A 58 -10.76 -7.38 -20.80
CA LYS A 58 -10.78 -8.72 -21.39
C LYS A 58 -9.69 -9.65 -20.83
N LYS A 59 -8.49 -9.09 -20.60
CA LYS A 59 -7.37 -9.84 -20.01
C LYS A 59 -7.61 -10.15 -18.55
N LEU A 60 -8.18 -9.22 -17.80
CA LEU A 60 -8.52 -9.42 -16.40
C LEU A 60 -9.61 -10.47 -16.24
N GLU A 61 -10.71 -10.37 -16.97
CA GLU A 61 -11.80 -11.34 -16.99
C GLU A 61 -11.29 -12.75 -17.28
N ARG A 62 -10.44 -12.88 -18.31
CA ARG A 62 -9.82 -14.16 -18.64
C ARG A 62 -8.90 -14.68 -17.56
N ASP A 63 -8.07 -13.84 -16.95
CA ASP A 63 -7.21 -14.25 -15.85
C ASP A 63 -8.04 -14.73 -14.65
N LEU A 64 -9.12 -14.01 -14.30
CA LEU A 64 -10.04 -14.38 -13.23
C LEU A 64 -10.75 -15.72 -13.49
N SER A 65 -11.17 -15.98 -14.74
CA SER A 65 -11.80 -17.24 -15.12
C SER A 65 -10.82 -18.43 -15.21
N GLU A 66 -9.54 -18.18 -15.38
CA GLU A 66 -8.48 -19.19 -15.50
C GLU A 66 -7.72 -19.45 -14.17
N MET A 67 -8.02 -18.69 -13.11
CA MET A 67 -7.41 -18.88 -11.79
C MET A 67 -7.87 -20.19 -11.14
N ASP A 68 -6.92 -21.07 -10.80
CA ASP A 68 -7.21 -22.31 -10.06
C ASP A 68 -7.28 -22.07 -8.54
N GLU A 69 -6.53 -21.08 -8.04
CA GLU A 69 -6.50 -20.68 -6.64
C GLU A 69 -7.01 -19.26 -6.43
N ARG A 70 -7.80 -19.07 -5.40
CA ARG A 70 -8.36 -17.75 -5.03
C ARG A 70 -7.42 -16.97 -4.11
N LEU A 71 -6.21 -16.69 -4.60
CA LEU A 71 -5.26 -15.84 -3.89
C LEU A 71 -5.78 -14.40 -3.80
N PRO A 72 -5.52 -13.68 -2.69
CA PRO A 72 -5.87 -12.27 -2.61
C PRO A 72 -5.19 -11.48 -3.72
N ILE A 73 -5.91 -10.52 -4.29
CA ILE A 73 -5.37 -9.63 -5.32
C ILE A 73 -5.02 -8.30 -4.68
N SER A 74 -3.75 -7.92 -4.73
CA SER A 74 -3.27 -6.62 -4.28
C SER A 74 -3.29 -5.64 -5.45
N MET A 75 -4.22 -4.70 -5.43
CA MET A 75 -4.35 -3.66 -6.45
C MET A 75 -3.46 -2.47 -6.10
N SER A 76 -2.60 -2.13 -7.04
CA SER A 76 -1.73 -0.94 -7.02
C SER A 76 -0.52 -1.01 -6.11
N ASN A 77 0.40 -1.86 -6.51
CA ASN A 77 1.70 -1.98 -5.85
C ASN A 77 2.77 -1.03 -6.42
N SER A 78 2.55 -0.47 -7.61
CA SER A 78 3.52 0.43 -8.28
C SER A 78 2.93 1.75 -8.76
N SER A 79 1.62 1.82 -8.99
CA SER A 79 0.91 3.03 -9.42
C SER A 79 -0.39 3.18 -8.61
N ASP A 80 -0.93 4.38 -8.51
CA ASP A 80 -2.23 4.57 -7.85
C ASP A 80 -3.36 4.08 -8.78
N PRO A 81 -4.40 3.39 -8.26
CA PRO A 81 -5.52 2.91 -9.08
C PRO A 81 -6.50 4.02 -9.46
N TYR A 82 -6.42 5.17 -8.80
CA TYR A 82 -7.27 6.32 -9.00
C TYR A 82 -6.49 7.57 -9.44
N PRO A 83 -5.74 7.52 -10.56
CA PRO A 83 -5.13 8.72 -11.11
C PRO A 83 -6.21 9.69 -11.59
N GLY A 84 -5.89 10.98 -11.78
CA GLY A 84 -6.87 11.99 -12.17
C GLY A 84 -7.73 11.62 -13.39
N ILE A 85 -7.15 10.92 -14.37
CA ILE A 85 -7.86 10.43 -15.57
C ILE A 85 -8.96 9.39 -15.26
N GLU A 86 -8.92 8.74 -14.10
CA GLU A 86 -9.92 7.76 -13.67
C GLU A 86 -11.31 8.41 -13.51
N LYS A 87 -11.40 9.74 -13.24
CA LYS A 87 -12.66 10.46 -13.18
C LYS A 87 -13.46 10.36 -14.49
N GLU A 88 -12.76 10.32 -15.62
CA GLU A 88 -13.36 10.26 -16.96
C GLU A 88 -13.43 8.84 -17.49
N LYS A 89 -12.41 8.04 -17.28
CA LYS A 89 -12.28 6.71 -17.90
C LYS A 89 -13.01 5.60 -17.16
N GLY A 90 -13.10 5.68 -15.83
CA GLY A 90 -13.77 4.68 -15.01
C GLY A 90 -13.21 3.27 -15.14
N ILE A 91 -11.92 3.12 -15.46
CA ILE A 91 -11.29 1.80 -15.68
C ILE A 91 -11.18 1.03 -14.38
N THR A 92 -10.81 1.69 -13.28
CA THR A 92 -10.74 1.05 -11.97
C THR A 92 -12.11 0.56 -11.54
N ARG A 93 -13.16 1.38 -11.69
CA ARG A 93 -14.53 0.97 -11.40
C ARG A 93 -14.95 -0.27 -12.19
N LYS A 94 -14.68 -0.30 -13.50
CA LYS A 94 -14.95 -1.48 -14.33
C LYS A 94 -14.17 -2.73 -13.91
N CYS A 95 -12.95 -2.55 -13.41
CA CYS A 95 -12.21 -3.67 -12.82
C CYS A 95 -12.84 -4.15 -11.51
N LEU A 96 -13.36 -3.23 -10.66
CA LEU A 96 -14.08 -3.60 -9.44
C LEU A 96 -15.34 -4.39 -9.75
N GLU A 97 -16.09 -4.04 -10.81
CA GLU A 97 -17.26 -4.80 -11.29
C GLU A 97 -16.88 -6.26 -11.58
N LEU A 98 -15.78 -6.48 -12.30
CA LEU A 98 -15.27 -7.84 -12.53
C LEU A 98 -14.84 -8.54 -11.23
N PHE A 99 -14.13 -7.87 -10.34
CA PHE A 99 -13.73 -8.47 -9.06
C PHE A 99 -14.94 -8.90 -8.21
N ARG A 100 -16.02 -8.12 -8.23
CA ARG A 100 -17.26 -8.47 -7.56
C ARG A 100 -17.89 -9.75 -8.16
N GLU A 101 -17.95 -9.86 -9.48
CA GLU A 101 -18.52 -11.00 -10.18
C GLU A 101 -17.76 -12.31 -9.91
N TYR A 102 -16.44 -12.24 -9.72
CA TYR A 102 -15.58 -13.40 -9.51
C TYR A 102 -15.30 -13.73 -8.03
N ASP A 103 -15.95 -13.06 -7.10
CA ASP A 103 -15.84 -13.30 -5.64
C ASP A 103 -14.38 -13.44 -5.16
N VAL A 104 -13.57 -12.41 -5.42
CA VAL A 104 -12.16 -12.36 -5.01
C VAL A 104 -11.97 -11.55 -3.74
N THR A 105 -10.93 -11.86 -2.96
CA THR A 105 -10.45 -10.97 -1.90
C THR A 105 -9.53 -9.90 -2.48
N LEU A 106 -9.84 -8.64 -2.27
CA LEU A 106 -9.12 -7.51 -2.86
C LEU A 106 -8.43 -6.65 -1.78
N LEU A 107 -7.17 -6.30 -2.02
CA LEU A 107 -6.42 -5.32 -1.24
C LEU A 107 -6.16 -4.10 -2.10
N VAL A 108 -6.79 -2.96 -1.80
CA VAL A 108 -6.66 -1.72 -2.58
C VAL A 108 -5.73 -0.76 -1.87
N VAL A 109 -4.71 -0.24 -2.57
CA VAL A 109 -3.80 0.77 -1.99
C VAL A 109 -3.91 2.07 -2.78
N THR A 110 -4.24 3.18 -2.12
CA THR A 110 -4.38 4.48 -2.80
C THR A 110 -4.06 5.67 -1.90
N LYS A 111 -3.78 6.81 -2.52
CA LYS A 111 -3.75 8.16 -1.92
C LYS A 111 -4.93 9.02 -2.39
N SER A 112 -5.72 8.52 -3.34
CA SER A 112 -6.71 9.33 -4.06
C SER A 112 -8.04 9.41 -3.33
N ASP A 113 -8.67 10.56 -3.36
CA ASP A 113 -10.03 10.78 -2.88
C ASP A 113 -11.11 10.33 -3.88
N ILE A 114 -10.71 10.02 -5.12
CA ILE A 114 -11.63 9.50 -6.16
C ILE A 114 -12.25 8.16 -5.74
N ILE A 115 -11.56 7.39 -4.88
CA ILE A 115 -12.07 6.11 -4.36
C ILE A 115 -13.44 6.22 -3.70
N LEU A 116 -13.79 7.39 -3.14
CA LEU A 116 -15.11 7.63 -2.54
C LEU A 116 -16.26 7.47 -3.53
N ARG A 117 -16.02 7.64 -4.84
CA ARG A 117 -17.01 7.37 -5.89
C ARG A 117 -17.45 5.91 -5.91
N ASP A 118 -16.56 5.01 -5.53
CA ASP A 118 -16.71 3.57 -5.71
C ASP A 118 -17.00 2.83 -4.38
N ILE A 119 -17.41 3.56 -3.31
CA ILE A 119 -17.77 2.95 -2.02
C ILE A 119 -18.89 1.93 -2.18
N ASP A 120 -19.88 2.21 -3.04
CA ASP A 120 -21.01 1.34 -3.34
C ASP A 120 -20.53 -0.06 -3.75
N ILE A 121 -19.65 -0.12 -4.72
CA ILE A 121 -19.15 -1.40 -5.22
C ILE A 121 -18.08 -2.04 -4.29
N LEU A 122 -17.27 -1.23 -3.63
CA LEU A 122 -16.28 -1.73 -2.66
C LEU A 122 -16.96 -2.43 -1.47
N SER A 123 -18.12 -1.96 -1.03
CA SER A 123 -18.88 -2.60 0.06
C SER A 123 -19.49 -3.95 -0.31
N GLU A 124 -19.58 -4.27 -1.60
CA GLU A 124 -20.08 -5.55 -2.12
C GLU A 124 -18.96 -6.57 -2.39
N ILE A 125 -17.68 -6.17 -2.28
CA ILE A 125 -16.49 -7.01 -2.50
C ILE A 125 -15.87 -7.34 -1.14
N ASP A 126 -15.38 -8.59 -0.96
CA ASP A 126 -14.49 -8.89 0.17
C ASP A 126 -13.17 -8.14 -0.01
N CYS A 127 -13.09 -6.92 0.51
CA CYS A 127 -11.93 -6.06 0.30
C CYS A 127 -11.41 -5.42 1.59
N VAL A 128 -10.14 -5.04 1.55
CA VAL A 128 -9.52 -4.13 2.52
C VAL A 128 -8.91 -2.97 1.75
N VAL A 129 -9.27 -1.76 2.12
CA VAL A 129 -8.74 -0.54 1.52
C VAL A 129 -7.62 0.02 2.39
N SER A 130 -6.47 0.29 1.79
CA SER A 130 -5.30 0.88 2.45
C SER A 130 -5.10 2.31 1.96
N ILE A 131 -5.46 3.29 2.80
CA ILE A 131 -5.28 4.71 2.48
C ILE A 131 -3.91 5.16 2.98
N THR A 132 -3.08 5.65 2.06
CA THR A 132 -1.76 6.16 2.40
C THR A 132 -1.84 7.62 2.84
N ILE A 133 -1.48 7.89 4.10
CA ILE A 133 -1.42 9.23 4.68
C ILE A 133 -0.09 9.38 5.41
N THR A 134 0.81 10.18 4.85
CA THR A 134 2.18 10.31 5.36
C THR A 134 2.40 11.59 6.16
N GLY A 135 1.55 12.60 6.00
CA GLY A 135 1.80 13.94 6.53
C GLY A 135 2.91 14.71 5.82
N CYS A 136 3.32 14.26 4.62
CA CYS A 136 4.42 14.84 3.84
C CYS A 136 3.91 15.58 2.59
N ASP A 137 2.93 16.47 2.73
CA ASP A 137 2.28 17.13 1.59
C ASP A 137 3.25 17.88 0.66
N GLU A 138 4.35 18.42 1.21
CA GLU A 138 5.40 19.04 0.40
C GLU A 138 6.06 18.08 -0.58
N LEU A 139 6.16 16.80 -0.23
CA LEU A 139 6.71 15.73 -1.08
C LEU A 139 5.64 15.02 -1.92
N GLU A 140 4.36 15.35 -1.73
CA GLU A 140 3.19 14.72 -2.35
C GLU A 140 2.29 15.74 -3.08
N LYS A 141 2.88 16.71 -3.74
CA LYS A 141 2.25 17.93 -4.30
C LYS A 141 1.02 17.71 -5.18
N PHE A 142 0.91 16.55 -5.79
CA PHE A 142 -0.19 16.21 -6.71
C PHE A 142 -1.13 15.13 -6.14
N ALA A 143 -0.94 14.73 -4.90
CA ALA A 143 -1.90 13.91 -4.16
C ALA A 143 -2.89 14.83 -3.39
N PRO A 144 -4.06 14.34 -2.98
CA PRO A 144 -4.90 15.04 -2.02
C PRO A 144 -4.14 15.35 -0.73
N SER A 145 -4.45 16.48 -0.07
CA SER A 145 -3.78 16.86 1.18
C SER A 145 -3.96 15.81 2.29
N THR A 146 -3.13 15.88 3.31
CA THR A 146 -3.22 15.02 4.49
C THR A 146 -4.61 15.08 5.13
N GLU A 147 -5.18 16.28 5.31
CA GLU A 147 -6.50 16.49 5.88
C GLU A 147 -7.59 15.84 5.00
N ARG A 148 -7.49 16.03 3.68
CA ARG A 148 -8.44 15.42 2.75
C ARG A 148 -8.39 13.90 2.80
N ARG A 149 -7.21 13.30 2.92
CA ARG A 149 -7.05 11.85 3.04
C ARG A 149 -7.55 11.30 4.36
N ILE A 150 -7.46 12.07 5.46
CA ILE A 150 -8.09 11.72 6.75
C ILE A 150 -9.62 11.70 6.61
N GLU A 151 -10.22 12.68 5.93
CA GLU A 151 -11.65 12.68 5.63
C GLU A 151 -12.08 11.47 4.79
N VAL A 152 -11.28 11.14 3.75
CA VAL A 152 -11.49 9.95 2.90
C VAL A 152 -11.42 8.68 3.72
N PHE A 153 -10.43 8.56 4.59
CA PHE A 153 -10.26 7.42 5.48
C PHE A 153 -11.50 7.19 6.33
N ARG A 154 -11.97 8.23 7.04
CA ARG A 154 -13.13 8.16 7.92
C ARG A 154 -14.40 7.73 7.18
N LYS A 155 -14.65 8.32 5.99
CA LYS A 155 -15.81 7.94 5.17
C LYS A 155 -15.75 6.50 4.65
N LEU A 156 -14.57 6.02 4.27
CA LEU A 156 -14.39 4.65 3.81
C LEU A 156 -14.57 3.65 4.95
N SER A 157 -14.03 3.95 6.14
CA SER A 157 -14.08 3.05 7.30
C SER A 157 -15.51 2.80 7.82
N GLU A 158 -16.48 3.67 7.47
CA GLU A 158 -17.89 3.46 7.77
C GLU A 158 -18.52 2.34 6.91
N ALA A 159 -17.94 2.03 5.76
CA ALA A 159 -18.54 1.11 4.77
C ALA A 159 -17.68 -0.13 4.48
N VAL A 160 -16.36 -0.01 4.55
CA VAL A 160 -15.43 -1.09 4.20
C VAL A 160 -14.25 -1.16 5.17
N PRO A 161 -13.68 -2.36 5.44
CA PRO A 161 -12.47 -2.49 6.21
C PRO A 161 -11.36 -1.60 5.64
N THR A 162 -10.94 -0.60 6.42
CA THR A 162 -9.96 0.40 5.97
C THR A 162 -8.77 0.43 6.92
N VAL A 163 -7.57 0.37 6.36
CA VAL A 163 -6.30 0.44 7.11
C VAL A 163 -5.54 1.70 6.76
N LEU A 164 -4.90 2.27 7.76
CA LEU A 164 -4.01 3.41 7.55
C LEU A 164 -2.64 2.92 7.08
N ARG A 165 -2.17 3.43 5.94
CA ARG A 165 -0.78 3.24 5.51
C ARG A 165 0.02 4.50 5.83
N PHE A 166 0.68 4.48 6.98
CA PHE A 166 1.64 5.51 7.41
C PHE A 166 3.03 5.14 6.86
N ASP A 167 3.18 5.25 5.53
CA ASP A 167 4.30 4.71 4.76
C ASP A 167 4.62 5.61 3.55
N PRO A 168 5.87 6.13 3.43
CA PRO A 168 7.01 5.87 4.29
C PRO A 168 7.13 6.80 5.51
N VAL A 169 7.75 6.30 6.58
CA VAL A 169 8.28 7.13 7.66
C VAL A 169 9.64 7.69 7.20
N ILE A 170 9.75 9.00 7.18
CA ILE A 170 10.94 9.74 6.75
C ILE A 170 11.53 10.46 7.96
N PRO A 171 12.77 10.14 8.37
CA PRO A 171 13.41 10.79 9.51
C PRO A 171 13.40 12.32 9.39
N PHE A 172 13.06 13.01 10.48
CA PHE A 172 13.00 14.49 10.58
C PHE A 172 11.95 15.16 9.67
N VAL A 173 11.02 14.39 9.10
CA VAL A 173 9.91 14.90 8.28
C VAL A 173 8.57 14.56 8.92
N ASN A 174 8.27 13.26 9.04
CA ASN A 174 6.99 12.80 9.56
C ASN A 174 7.11 11.74 10.68
N ASP A 175 8.30 11.43 11.13
CA ASP A 175 8.57 10.45 12.18
C ASP A 175 8.01 10.83 13.57
N SER A 176 7.49 12.05 13.70
CA SER A 176 6.76 12.54 14.88
C SER A 176 5.27 12.82 14.63
N ARG A 177 4.77 12.63 13.39
CA ARG A 177 3.39 12.95 12.97
C ARG A 177 2.38 11.86 13.36
N LEU A 178 2.48 11.33 14.60
CA LEU A 178 1.64 10.23 15.09
C LEU A 178 0.18 10.66 15.33
N GLU A 179 -0.10 11.96 15.41
CA GLU A 179 -1.45 12.53 15.47
C GLU A 179 -2.32 12.13 14.26
N ILE A 180 -1.71 11.73 13.14
CA ILE A 180 -2.43 11.21 11.96
C ILE A 180 -3.08 9.87 12.29
N ILE A 181 -2.41 9.02 13.06
CA ILE A 181 -2.94 7.72 13.49
C ILE A 181 -4.15 7.94 14.40
N GLU A 182 -4.01 8.84 15.38
CA GLU A 182 -5.11 9.24 16.27
C GLU A 182 -6.29 9.82 15.48
N ALA A 183 -6.02 10.71 14.51
CA ALA A 183 -7.05 11.34 13.71
C ALA A 183 -7.83 10.33 12.82
N CYS A 184 -7.20 9.24 12.40
CA CYS A 184 -7.84 8.19 11.60
C CYS A 184 -8.52 7.13 12.46
N ASP A 185 -8.01 6.84 13.65
CA ASP A 185 -8.47 5.76 14.56
C ASP A 185 -8.64 4.41 13.82
N PRO A 186 -7.59 3.86 13.18
CA PRO A 186 -7.71 2.66 12.36
C PRO A 186 -7.65 1.38 13.17
N GLU A 187 -8.27 0.28 12.71
CA GLU A 187 -8.04 -1.05 13.30
C GLU A 187 -6.60 -1.57 13.05
N HIS A 188 -5.95 -1.10 12.00
CA HIS A 188 -4.61 -1.53 11.62
C HIS A 188 -3.81 -0.42 10.93
N VAL A 189 -2.53 -0.34 11.29
CA VAL A 189 -1.55 0.54 10.64
C VAL A 189 -0.53 -0.28 9.87
N VAL A 190 -0.30 0.08 8.62
CA VAL A 190 0.82 -0.42 7.81
C VAL A 190 1.89 0.65 7.78
N THR A 191 3.10 0.33 8.20
CA THR A 191 4.19 1.30 8.20
C THR A 191 5.49 0.73 7.64
N SER A 192 6.36 1.58 7.16
CA SER A 192 7.74 1.23 6.78
C SER A 192 8.61 2.48 6.73
N THR A 193 9.92 2.31 6.82
CA THR A 193 10.86 3.42 6.61
C THR A 193 11.01 3.75 5.12
N LEU A 194 11.45 4.95 4.80
CA LEU A 194 11.75 5.35 3.43
C LEU A 194 12.82 4.42 2.82
N LYS A 195 12.54 3.92 1.63
CA LYS A 195 13.48 3.17 0.80
C LYS A 195 13.98 4.08 -0.30
N LEU A 196 15.25 4.48 -0.22
CA LEU A 196 15.81 5.54 -1.04
C LEU A 196 16.47 4.98 -2.30
N ARG A 197 16.28 5.69 -3.41
CA ARG A 197 17.04 5.54 -4.66
C ARG A 197 17.71 6.86 -4.99
N PHE A 198 18.70 6.83 -5.85
CA PHE A 198 19.44 8.05 -6.22
C PHE A 198 18.54 9.14 -6.83
N ASP A 199 17.57 8.73 -7.64
CA ASP A 199 16.62 9.63 -8.28
C ASP A 199 15.61 10.23 -7.28
N SER A 200 15.08 9.42 -6.33
CA SER A 200 14.22 9.93 -5.26
C SER A 200 14.99 10.80 -4.27
N TYR A 201 16.23 10.45 -3.93
CA TYR A 201 17.11 11.31 -3.12
C TYR A 201 17.28 12.71 -3.76
N ARG A 202 17.49 12.77 -5.08
CA ARG A 202 17.61 14.03 -5.79
C ARG A 202 16.32 14.85 -5.68
N ARG A 203 15.16 14.26 -5.98
CA ARG A 203 13.85 14.93 -5.92
C ARG A 203 13.52 15.44 -4.51
N ILE A 204 13.70 14.61 -3.49
CA ILE A 204 13.51 15.04 -2.09
C ILE A 204 14.44 16.21 -1.76
N GLY A 205 15.71 16.13 -2.18
CA GLY A 205 16.68 17.20 -1.94
C GLY A 205 16.43 18.50 -2.72
N GLU A 206 15.72 18.43 -3.85
CA GLU A 206 15.25 19.60 -4.59
C GLU A 206 14.07 20.29 -3.87
N THR A 207 13.13 19.50 -3.31
CA THR A 207 11.97 20.03 -2.57
C THR A 207 12.32 20.45 -1.15
N LEU A 208 13.14 19.67 -0.45
CA LEU A 208 13.59 19.92 0.93
C LEU A 208 15.13 19.95 1.01
N PRO A 209 15.79 21.05 0.57
CA PRO A 209 17.25 21.11 0.51
C PRO A 209 17.95 20.84 1.84
N ARG A 210 17.33 21.22 2.96
CA ARG A 210 17.84 20.98 4.33
C ARG A 210 18.03 19.48 4.66
N LEU A 211 17.24 18.61 4.02
CA LEU A 211 17.33 17.15 4.26
C LEU A 211 18.44 16.49 3.45
N LYS A 212 18.90 17.10 2.36
CA LYS A 212 19.84 16.47 1.45
C LYS A 212 21.12 15.97 2.14
N PRO A 213 21.82 16.74 2.98
CA PRO A 213 23.00 16.26 3.70
C PRO A 213 22.65 15.17 4.73
N VAL A 214 21.49 15.29 5.40
CA VAL A 214 21.02 14.31 6.39
C VAL A 214 20.73 12.97 5.72
N LEU A 215 19.95 12.95 4.64
CA LEU A 215 19.63 11.73 3.90
C LEU A 215 20.88 11.10 3.30
N ARG A 216 21.85 11.90 2.82
CA ARG A 216 23.12 11.38 2.34
C ARG A 216 23.84 10.59 3.42
N LYS A 217 23.99 11.18 4.61
CA LYS A 217 24.64 10.53 5.73
C LYS A 217 23.92 9.25 6.13
N LEU A 218 22.60 9.32 6.38
CA LEU A 218 21.82 8.21 6.93
C LEU A 218 21.66 7.03 5.97
N TYR A 219 21.60 7.26 4.65
CA TYR A 219 21.30 6.22 3.67
C TYR A 219 22.52 5.75 2.88
N PHE A 220 23.45 6.64 2.53
CA PHE A 220 24.57 6.29 1.67
C PHE A 220 25.90 6.08 2.44
N GLU A 221 26.05 6.67 3.64
CA GLU A 221 27.25 6.57 4.44
C GLU A 221 27.07 5.59 5.61
N GLU A 222 25.96 5.65 6.33
CA GLU A 222 25.65 4.82 7.51
C GLU A 222 24.60 3.74 7.24
N GLY A 223 23.93 3.79 6.10
CA GLY A 223 22.81 2.92 5.74
C GLY A 223 23.25 1.60 5.11
N GLU A 224 22.25 0.82 4.70
CA GLU A 224 22.44 -0.51 4.11
C GLU A 224 21.91 -0.51 2.68
N LYS A 225 22.66 -1.07 1.73
CA LYS A 225 22.20 -1.29 0.37
C LYS A 225 21.61 -2.70 0.25
N ILE A 226 20.29 -2.78 0.02
CA ILE A 226 19.59 -4.04 -0.15
C ILE A 226 18.93 -4.04 -1.53
N GLY A 227 19.42 -4.90 -2.41
CA GLY A 227 19.05 -4.89 -3.82
C GLY A 227 19.38 -3.56 -4.49
N SER A 228 18.38 -2.90 -5.08
CA SER A 228 18.53 -1.60 -5.76
C SER A 228 18.18 -0.39 -4.88
N TYR A 229 17.95 -0.61 -3.59
CA TYR A 229 17.52 0.43 -2.65
C TYR A 229 18.54 0.64 -1.54
N TYR A 230 18.57 1.88 -1.02
CA TYR A 230 19.28 2.24 0.19
C TYR A 230 18.28 2.34 1.34
N TYR A 231 18.57 1.66 2.44
CA TYR A 231 17.79 1.64 3.67
C TYR A 231 18.57 2.36 4.76
N LEU A 232 17.86 2.86 5.75
CA LEU A 232 18.50 3.20 7.03
C LEU A 232 19.17 1.96 7.63
N ASN A 233 20.20 2.13 8.44
CA ASN A 233 20.75 1.02 9.18
C ASN A 233 19.67 0.34 10.05
N ARG A 234 19.86 -0.93 10.36
CA ARG A 234 18.86 -1.76 11.03
C ARG A 234 18.38 -1.17 12.36
N ASN A 235 19.30 -0.62 13.18
CA ASN A 235 18.96 -0.06 14.49
C ASN A 235 18.05 1.17 14.37
N MET A 236 18.31 2.05 13.39
CA MET A 236 17.47 3.22 13.15
C MET A 236 16.09 2.82 12.60
N ARG A 237 16.01 1.82 11.72
CA ARG A 237 14.73 1.26 11.25
C ARG A 237 13.90 0.74 12.43
N ILE A 238 14.52 -0.06 13.32
CA ILE A 238 13.88 -0.58 14.52
C ILE A 238 13.37 0.57 15.40
N SER A 239 14.20 1.55 15.70
CA SER A 239 13.84 2.69 16.56
C SER A 239 12.61 3.45 16.03
N LEU A 240 12.61 3.79 14.73
CA LEU A 240 11.51 4.53 14.11
C LEU A 240 10.20 3.72 14.08
N LEU A 241 10.28 2.44 13.72
CA LEU A 241 9.10 1.61 13.58
C LEU A 241 8.51 1.19 14.92
N ARG A 242 9.35 0.91 15.92
CA ARG A 242 8.89 0.63 17.29
C ARG A 242 8.16 1.82 17.90
N LYS A 243 8.62 3.04 17.67
CA LYS A 243 7.90 4.25 18.10
C LYS A 243 6.46 4.29 17.53
N VAL A 244 6.28 3.96 16.25
CA VAL A 244 4.94 3.87 15.64
C VAL A 244 4.13 2.72 16.25
N GLU A 245 4.73 1.55 16.41
CA GLU A 245 4.07 0.36 16.97
C GLU A 245 3.66 0.55 18.43
N GLU A 246 4.51 1.15 19.26
CA GLU A 246 4.22 1.49 20.66
C GLU A 246 3.05 2.47 20.75
N PHE A 247 3.02 3.49 19.90
CA PHE A 247 1.89 4.42 19.82
C PHE A 247 0.60 3.69 19.42
N CYS A 248 0.64 2.86 18.37
CA CYS A 248 -0.51 2.05 17.97
C CYS A 248 -0.98 1.14 19.12
N SER A 249 -0.05 0.47 19.80
CA SER A 249 -0.35 -0.44 20.90
C SER A 249 -1.02 0.27 22.07
N SER A 250 -0.61 1.51 22.39
CA SER A 250 -1.23 2.32 23.44
C SER A 250 -2.70 2.66 23.14
N MET A 251 -3.09 2.64 21.87
CA MET A 251 -4.47 2.86 21.40
C MET A 251 -5.22 1.56 21.09
N GLY A 252 -4.60 0.39 21.31
CA GLY A 252 -5.21 -0.90 20.95
C GLY A 252 -5.23 -1.20 19.46
N ILE A 253 -4.44 -0.48 18.66
CA ILE A 253 -4.34 -0.60 17.20
C ILE A 253 -3.25 -1.60 16.84
N SER A 254 -3.52 -2.53 15.92
CA SER A 254 -2.50 -3.44 15.39
C SER A 254 -1.59 -2.73 14.38
N CYS A 255 -0.28 -3.10 14.35
CA CYS A 255 0.70 -2.46 13.48
C CYS A 255 1.53 -3.49 12.72
N GLY A 256 1.69 -3.31 11.41
CA GLY A 256 2.48 -4.18 10.55
C GLY A 256 3.59 -3.44 9.80
N PHE A 257 4.76 -4.08 9.66
CA PHE A 257 5.94 -3.50 9.01
C PHE A 257 6.07 -4.01 7.57
N CYS A 258 5.97 -3.11 6.59
CA CYS A 258 6.04 -3.47 5.18
C CYS A 258 7.48 -3.50 4.67
N ARG A 259 7.98 -4.69 4.26
CA ARG A 259 9.33 -4.88 3.69
C ARG A 259 10.46 -4.35 4.58
N GLU A 260 10.42 -4.69 5.85
CA GLU A 260 11.46 -4.32 6.81
C GLU A 260 12.24 -5.53 7.36
N GLY A 261 11.71 -6.75 7.16
CA GLY A 261 12.34 -7.97 7.71
C GLY A 261 12.38 -7.96 9.24
N LEU A 262 11.40 -7.31 9.87
CA LEU A 262 11.27 -7.20 11.32
C LEU A 262 9.95 -7.84 11.77
N GLU A 263 9.96 -8.39 12.97
CA GLU A 263 8.75 -8.86 13.64
C GLU A 263 7.88 -7.68 14.04
N TYR A 264 6.56 -7.85 13.98
CA TYR A 264 5.55 -6.84 14.30
C TYR A 264 4.34 -7.48 15.01
N ASN A 265 3.59 -6.68 15.72
CA ASN A 265 2.42 -7.11 16.48
C ASN A 265 1.13 -7.03 15.65
N ALA A 266 1.01 -7.88 14.63
CA ALA A 266 -0.21 -8.01 13.83
C ALA A 266 -0.27 -9.36 13.12
N ARG A 267 -1.48 -9.79 12.72
CA ARG A 267 -1.68 -11.05 11.97
C ARG A 267 -1.16 -10.98 10.52
N SER A 268 -1.12 -9.81 9.93
CA SER A 268 -0.56 -9.56 8.60
C SER A 268 0.00 -8.15 8.52
N CYS A 269 1.03 -7.94 7.70
CA CYS A 269 1.62 -6.62 7.51
C CYS A 269 0.75 -5.67 6.68
N ASP A 270 -0.17 -6.18 5.87
CA ASP A 270 -0.96 -5.43 4.89
C ASP A 270 -2.44 -5.26 5.26
N GLY A 271 -2.84 -5.74 6.45
CA GLY A 271 -4.21 -5.62 6.94
C GLY A 271 -5.19 -6.64 6.35
N ARG A 272 -4.75 -7.61 5.51
CA ARG A 272 -5.64 -8.61 4.90
C ARG A 272 -6.48 -9.40 5.91
N HIS A 273 -6.01 -9.52 7.15
CA HIS A 273 -6.71 -10.20 8.23
C HIS A 273 -8.04 -9.53 8.62
N LEU A 274 -8.31 -8.31 8.14
CA LEU A 274 -9.57 -7.60 8.33
C LEU A 274 -10.64 -8.00 7.30
N SER A 275 -10.28 -8.67 6.19
CA SER A 275 -11.26 -9.16 5.23
C SER A 275 -12.10 -10.30 5.81
N SER A 276 -13.34 -10.46 5.34
CA SER A 276 -14.28 -11.45 5.85
C SER A 276 -13.76 -12.87 5.64
N ARG A 277 -13.15 -13.15 4.50
CA ARG A 277 -12.58 -14.46 4.17
C ARG A 277 -11.43 -14.87 5.10
N PHE A 278 -10.54 -13.93 5.47
CA PHE A 278 -9.45 -14.22 6.39
C PHE A 278 -9.89 -14.24 7.86
N LYS A 279 -10.95 -13.50 8.23
CA LYS A 279 -11.57 -13.61 9.55
C LYS A 279 -12.16 -15.02 9.77
N SER A 280 -12.84 -15.59 8.77
CA SER A 280 -13.46 -16.92 8.87
C SER A 280 -12.43 -18.05 9.00
N LEU A 281 -11.30 -17.98 8.29
CA LEU A 281 -10.23 -18.98 8.39
C LEU A 281 -9.53 -18.99 9.76
N SER A 282 -9.60 -17.91 10.53
CA SER A 282 -9.01 -17.82 11.87
C SER A 282 -9.93 -18.40 12.95
N SER A 283 -11.24 -18.39 12.77
CA SER A 283 -12.20 -19.01 13.70
C SER A 283 -12.16 -20.54 13.65
N CYS A 284 -11.80 -21.13 12.50
CA CYS A 284 -11.60 -22.58 12.39
C CYS A 284 -10.33 -23.11 13.06
N LYS A 285 -9.31 -22.27 13.29
CA LYS A 285 -8.07 -22.70 13.96
C LYS A 285 -8.12 -22.63 15.48
N SER A 286 -9.09 -21.95 16.06
CA SER A 286 -9.31 -21.83 17.52
C SER A 286 -10.38 -22.76 18.09
N GLY A 287 -11.18 -23.41 17.24
CA GLY A 287 -12.11 -24.46 17.61
C GLY A 287 -11.68 -25.76 16.90
N GLY A 288 -11.26 -26.79 17.65
CA GLY A 288 -10.88 -28.07 17.06
C GLY A 288 -11.96 -28.54 16.08
N CYS A 289 -11.63 -28.58 14.81
CA CYS A 289 -12.38 -29.35 13.83
C CYS A 289 -11.89 -30.78 13.97
N ASP A 290 -12.61 -31.59 14.77
CA ASP A 290 -12.48 -33.04 14.69
C ASP A 290 -12.84 -33.45 13.27
N ALA A 291 -11.91 -34.17 12.66
CA ALA A 291 -12.09 -34.79 11.36
C ALA A 291 -13.20 -35.83 11.40
N VAL A 292 -14.14 -35.73 10.48
CA VAL A 292 -14.94 -36.86 10.02
C VAL A 292 -14.74 -36.98 8.52
#